data_4bdbdd7124b5e9ea013556b3f77f9a56
#
_entry.id   4bdbdd7124b5e9ea013556b3f77f9a56
#
_cell.length_a   1.000
_cell.length_b   1.000
_cell.length_c   1.000
_cell.angle_alpha   90.00
_cell.angle_beta   90.00
_cell.angle_gamma   90.00
#
_symmetry.space_group_name_H-M   'P 1'
#
loop_
_entity.id
_entity.type
_entity.pdbx_description
1 polymer ?
#
loop_
_entity_poly.entity_id
_entity_poly.type
_entity_poly.pdbx_seq_one_letter_code
_entity_poly.pdbx_strand_id
1 'polypeptide(L)'
;EAFANLVDAVGGVDLELTSKEVEYVNGYLVEYNILLGRPEGTDYFEDTSGGMVHLNGPQALAYCRNRYIGTDFGRTERQRKVLAEVIHKLPQGMLTNPQELIDGLMPNLTTNLTQTECYRLSLMAPKAVTYDIIQNSIPLEGTYKDATIRKMAVLEVDFEANKKFLQENLYLSLIH
;
A
#
# COMPACT_ATOMS: atom_id res chain seq x y z
N GLU A 1 -3.60 -0.51 12.90
CA GLU A 1 -4.56 -1.65 12.95
C GLU A 1 -5.44 -1.70 11.68
N ALA A 2 -6.15 -0.64 11.28
CA ALA A 2 -7.04 -0.62 10.11
C ALA A 2 -6.42 -1.20 8.82
N PHE A 3 -5.18 -0.80 8.51
CA PHE A 3 -4.48 -1.30 7.32
C PHE A 3 -4.14 -2.79 7.45
N ALA A 4 -3.72 -3.25 8.62
CA ALA A 4 -3.46 -4.66 8.86
C ALA A 4 -4.75 -5.49 8.72
N ASN A 5 -5.84 -5.03 9.32
CA ASN A 5 -7.14 -5.69 9.21
C ASN A 5 -7.64 -5.78 7.76
N LEU A 6 -7.41 -4.73 6.96
CA LEU A 6 -7.74 -4.75 5.53
C LEU A 6 -6.95 -5.82 4.77
N VAL A 7 -5.65 -5.94 5.05
CA VAL A 7 -4.80 -6.96 4.43
C VAL A 7 -5.26 -8.36 4.84
N ASP A 8 -5.56 -8.58 6.11
CA ASP A 8 -6.07 -9.86 6.60
C ASP A 8 -7.43 -10.21 5.98
N ALA A 9 -8.33 -9.22 5.84
CA ALA A 9 -9.66 -9.40 5.27
C ALA A 9 -9.65 -9.83 3.78
N VAL A 10 -8.59 -9.48 3.03
CA VAL A 10 -8.40 -9.98 1.65
C VAL A 10 -7.59 -11.30 1.59
N GLY A 11 -7.27 -11.88 2.75
CA GLY A 11 -6.50 -13.12 2.86
C GLY A 11 -5.00 -12.94 2.71
N GLY A 12 -4.46 -11.77 3.12
CA GLY A 12 -3.04 -11.45 3.00
C GLY A 12 -2.63 -11.03 1.58
N VAL A 13 -1.35 -10.69 1.41
CA VAL A 13 -0.76 -10.26 0.13
C VAL A 13 0.52 -11.03 -0.18
N ASP A 14 0.76 -11.31 -1.46
CA ASP A 14 1.93 -12.03 -1.92
C ASP A 14 2.90 -11.06 -2.59
N LEU A 15 4.10 -10.89 -2.04
CA LEU A 15 5.10 -9.94 -2.52
C LEU A 15 6.49 -10.56 -2.57
N GLU A 16 7.28 -10.11 -3.54
CA GLU A 16 8.70 -10.43 -3.60
C GLU A 16 9.48 -9.50 -2.66
N LEU A 17 10.10 -10.07 -1.63
CA LEU A 17 10.91 -9.37 -0.65
C LEU A 17 12.37 -9.83 -0.70
N THR A 18 13.27 -8.90 -0.45
CA THR A 18 14.67 -9.25 -0.19
C THR A 18 14.83 -9.81 1.23
N SER A 19 15.90 -10.58 1.46
CA SER A 19 16.24 -11.08 2.81
C SER A 19 16.28 -9.97 3.85
N LYS A 20 16.89 -8.82 3.52
CA LYS A 20 16.92 -7.65 4.41
C LYS A 20 15.54 -7.10 4.75
N GLU A 21 14.60 -7.12 3.82
CA GLU A 21 13.24 -6.66 4.06
C GLU A 21 12.50 -7.61 4.99
N VAL A 22 12.69 -8.92 4.82
CA VAL A 22 12.11 -9.95 5.71
C VAL A 22 12.67 -9.83 7.13
N GLU A 23 13.99 -9.71 7.28
CA GLU A 23 14.63 -9.47 8.60
C GLU A 23 14.10 -8.20 9.26
N TYR A 24 13.89 -7.14 8.47
CA TYR A 24 13.34 -5.88 8.98
C TYR A 24 11.89 -6.02 9.43
N VAL A 25 11.07 -6.77 8.69
CA VAL A 25 9.69 -7.07 9.09
C VAL A 25 9.69 -7.76 10.45
N ASN A 26 10.52 -8.79 10.65
CA ASN A 26 10.65 -9.45 11.94
C ASN A 26 11.09 -8.48 13.06
N GLY A 27 12.08 -7.63 12.79
CA GLY A 27 12.55 -6.62 13.75
C GLY A 27 11.45 -5.64 14.16
N TYR A 28 10.63 -5.18 13.21
CA TYR A 28 9.49 -4.32 13.50
C TYR A 28 8.41 -5.05 14.33
N LEU A 29 8.17 -6.32 14.05
CA LEU A 29 7.16 -7.12 14.76
C LEU A 29 7.53 -7.37 16.22
N VAL A 30 8.83 -7.32 16.60
CA VAL A 30 9.25 -7.34 18.02
C VAL A 30 8.58 -6.18 18.77
N GLU A 31 8.78 -4.95 18.30
CA GLU A 31 8.21 -3.75 18.95
C GLU A 31 6.67 -3.76 18.87
N TYR A 32 6.13 -4.18 17.74
CA TYR A 32 4.68 -4.25 17.53
C TYR A 32 4.00 -5.23 18.50
N ASN A 33 4.59 -6.40 18.71
CA ASN A 33 4.08 -7.41 19.64
C ASN A 33 4.16 -6.92 21.09
N ILE A 34 5.26 -6.27 21.48
CA ILE A 34 5.40 -5.68 22.82
C ILE A 34 4.33 -4.62 23.05
N LEU A 35 4.11 -3.72 22.08
CA LEU A 35 3.13 -2.63 22.19
C LEU A 35 1.70 -3.15 22.35
N LEU A 36 1.36 -4.25 21.69
CA LEU A 36 0.03 -4.85 21.73
C LEU A 36 -0.13 -5.95 22.79
N GLY A 37 0.92 -6.24 23.58
CA GLY A 37 0.90 -7.31 24.56
C GLY A 37 0.77 -8.71 23.96
N ARG A 38 1.23 -8.90 22.72
CA ARG A 38 1.20 -10.19 22.00
C ARG A 38 2.44 -11.02 22.39
N PRO A 39 2.35 -12.36 22.32
CA PRO A 39 3.50 -13.21 22.55
C PRO A 39 4.68 -12.88 21.63
N GLU A 40 5.91 -13.04 22.16
CA GLU A 40 7.11 -12.93 21.32
C GLU A 40 7.08 -13.96 20.19
N GLY A 41 7.58 -13.56 19.03
CA GLY A 41 7.61 -14.42 17.84
C GLY A 41 6.29 -14.46 17.05
N THR A 42 5.22 -13.80 17.55
CA THR A 42 3.94 -13.76 16.81
C THR A 42 4.15 -13.11 15.44
N ASP A 43 3.71 -13.79 14.39
CA ASP A 43 3.80 -13.38 12.99
C ASP A 43 5.23 -13.24 12.42
N TYR A 44 6.26 -13.77 13.08
CA TYR A 44 7.61 -13.75 12.53
C TYR A 44 7.74 -14.70 11.36
N PHE A 45 8.54 -14.30 10.36
CA PHE A 45 9.01 -15.23 9.34
C PHE A 45 10.09 -16.13 9.95
N GLU A 46 9.95 -17.44 9.80
CA GLU A 46 10.97 -18.42 10.16
C GLU A 46 12.10 -18.45 9.12
N ASP A 47 11.74 -18.39 7.83
CA ASP A 47 12.69 -18.28 6.74
C ASP A 47 12.86 -16.80 6.34
N THR A 48 14.08 -16.30 6.48
CA THR A 48 14.48 -14.94 6.14
C THR A 48 15.25 -14.81 4.85
N SER A 49 15.31 -15.87 4.04
CA SER A 49 16.05 -15.84 2.77
C SER A 49 15.49 -14.86 1.74
N GLY A 50 14.22 -14.48 1.88
CA GLY A 50 13.50 -13.63 0.93
C GLY A 50 12.89 -14.44 -0.22
N GLY A 51 12.51 -13.75 -1.29
CA GLY A 51 11.77 -14.31 -2.42
C GLY A 51 10.29 -13.95 -2.38
N MET A 52 9.44 -14.76 -2.99
CA MET A 52 7.99 -14.58 -2.94
C MET A 52 7.47 -15.03 -1.58
N VAL A 53 6.95 -14.11 -0.79
CA VAL A 53 6.44 -14.36 0.56
C VAL A 53 5.00 -13.91 0.69
N HIS A 54 4.24 -14.65 1.47
CA HIS A 54 2.89 -14.30 1.84
C HIS A 54 2.93 -13.48 3.13
N LEU A 55 2.35 -12.27 3.11
CA LEU A 55 2.28 -11.37 4.26
C LEU A 55 0.86 -11.30 4.80
N ASN A 56 0.71 -11.52 6.09
CA ASN A 56 -0.50 -11.15 6.81
C ASN A 56 -0.52 -9.64 7.12
N GLY A 57 -1.59 -9.16 7.77
CA GLY A 57 -1.77 -7.74 8.05
C GLY A 57 -0.63 -7.11 8.86
N PRO A 58 -0.22 -7.65 10.01
CA PRO A 58 0.92 -7.16 10.77
C PRO A 58 2.23 -7.14 9.99
N GLN A 59 2.53 -8.17 9.21
CA GLN A 59 3.71 -8.27 8.35
C GLN A 59 3.70 -7.22 7.23
N ALA A 60 2.56 -7.06 6.55
CA ALA A 60 2.38 -6.04 5.51
C ALA A 60 2.51 -4.61 6.08
N LEU A 61 1.98 -4.38 7.30
CA LEU A 61 2.15 -3.11 7.99
C LEU A 61 3.62 -2.84 8.31
N ALA A 62 4.34 -3.84 8.82
CA ALA A 62 5.78 -3.75 9.11
C ALA A 62 6.58 -3.42 7.84
N TYR A 63 6.29 -4.11 6.74
CA TYR A 63 6.92 -3.87 5.44
C TYR A 63 6.69 -2.42 4.94
N CYS A 64 5.46 -1.92 5.04
CA CYS A 64 5.11 -0.55 4.66
C CYS A 64 5.77 0.53 5.53
N ARG A 65 6.09 0.22 6.79
CA ARG A 65 6.69 1.17 7.74
C ARG A 65 8.20 1.21 7.71
N ASN A 66 8.84 0.34 6.96
CA ASN A 66 10.29 0.29 6.84
C ASN A 66 10.86 1.62 6.33
N ARG A 67 11.71 2.25 7.17
CA ARG A 67 12.43 3.50 6.87
C ARG A 67 13.93 3.32 6.72
N TYR A 68 14.45 2.13 7.02
CA TYR A 68 15.89 1.88 7.08
C TYR A 68 16.44 1.26 5.78
N ILE A 69 15.56 0.76 4.93
CA ILE A 69 15.93 0.21 3.63
C ILE A 69 15.46 1.16 2.54
N GLY A 70 16.42 1.85 1.92
CA GLY A 70 16.15 2.79 0.82
C GLY A 70 15.73 4.18 1.28
N THR A 71 15.20 4.94 0.34
CA THR A 71 14.75 6.32 0.50
C THR A 71 13.29 6.41 0.92
N ASP A 72 12.79 7.62 1.17
CA ASP A 72 11.35 7.87 1.37
C ASP A 72 10.52 7.47 0.14
N PHE A 73 11.10 7.54 -1.06
CA PHE A 73 10.47 7.00 -2.29
C PHE A 73 10.30 5.49 -2.21
N GLY A 74 11.32 4.76 -1.74
CA GLY A 74 11.23 3.31 -1.54
C GLY A 74 10.12 2.92 -0.55
N ARG A 75 9.89 3.73 0.51
CA ARG A 75 8.77 3.52 1.42
C ARG A 75 7.42 3.70 0.71
N THR A 76 7.27 4.75 -0.06
CA THR A 76 6.04 5.01 -0.83
C THR A 76 5.79 3.92 -1.86
N GLU A 77 6.84 3.42 -2.49
CA GLU A 77 6.75 2.30 -3.43
C GLU A 77 6.27 1.01 -2.75
N ARG A 78 6.81 0.67 -1.57
CA ARG A 78 6.35 -0.48 -0.77
C ARG A 78 4.86 -0.36 -0.42
N GLN A 79 4.42 0.81 0.01
CA GLN A 79 3.01 1.07 0.30
C GLN A 79 2.12 0.89 -0.94
N ARG A 80 2.57 1.35 -2.10
CA ARG A 80 1.85 1.16 -3.37
C ARG A 80 1.78 -0.30 -3.77
N LYS A 81 2.87 -1.07 -3.63
CA LYS A 81 2.89 -2.51 -3.93
C LYS A 81 1.87 -3.26 -3.09
N VAL A 82 1.87 -3.05 -1.78
CA VAL A 82 0.88 -3.69 -0.90
C VAL A 82 -0.54 -3.27 -1.25
N LEU A 83 -0.78 -1.98 -1.50
CA LEU A 83 -2.11 -1.48 -1.85
C LEU A 83 -2.60 -2.06 -3.19
N ALA A 84 -1.72 -2.20 -4.17
CA ALA A 84 -2.05 -2.81 -5.47
C ALA A 84 -2.50 -4.27 -5.30
N GLU A 85 -1.76 -5.05 -4.51
CA GLU A 85 -2.13 -6.44 -4.23
C GLU A 85 -3.46 -6.54 -3.45
N VAL A 86 -3.67 -5.67 -2.47
CA VAL A 86 -4.96 -5.59 -1.77
C VAL A 86 -6.10 -5.32 -2.76
N ILE A 87 -5.96 -4.31 -3.63
CA ILE A 87 -6.99 -3.98 -4.61
C ILE A 87 -7.21 -5.13 -5.60
N HIS A 88 -6.16 -5.82 -6.02
CA HIS A 88 -6.24 -6.97 -6.90
C HIS A 88 -7.00 -8.14 -6.25
N LYS A 89 -6.82 -8.36 -4.94
CA LYS A 89 -7.49 -9.43 -4.18
C LYS A 89 -8.89 -9.06 -3.69
N LEU A 90 -9.24 -7.77 -3.63
CA LEU A 90 -10.55 -7.30 -3.16
C LEU A 90 -11.75 -8.00 -3.80
N PRO A 91 -11.82 -8.21 -5.14
CA PRO A 91 -12.96 -8.87 -5.77
C PRO A 91 -13.17 -10.29 -5.28
N GLN A 92 -12.08 -11.02 -5.09
CA GLN A 92 -12.14 -12.39 -4.57
C GLN A 92 -12.55 -12.40 -3.09
N GLY A 93 -11.98 -11.51 -2.27
CA GLY A 93 -12.35 -11.34 -0.88
C GLY A 93 -13.83 -10.99 -0.70
N MET A 94 -14.40 -10.13 -1.55
CA MET A 94 -15.83 -9.82 -1.55
C MET A 94 -16.72 -11.02 -1.87
N LEU A 95 -16.23 -11.98 -2.65
CA LEU A 95 -16.98 -13.19 -3.00
C LEU A 95 -16.84 -14.27 -1.94
N THR A 96 -15.67 -14.40 -1.32
CA THR A 96 -15.37 -15.47 -0.36
C THR A 96 -15.71 -15.10 1.07
N ASN A 97 -15.37 -13.89 1.51
CA ASN A 97 -15.50 -13.42 2.90
C ASN A 97 -16.05 -11.98 2.99
N PRO A 98 -17.24 -11.68 2.45
CA PRO A 98 -17.76 -10.32 2.42
C PRO A 98 -17.93 -9.71 3.82
N GLN A 99 -18.27 -10.51 4.82
CA GLN A 99 -18.47 -10.04 6.17
C GLN A 99 -17.15 -9.59 6.83
N GLU A 100 -16.09 -10.38 6.68
CA GLU A 100 -14.75 -10.02 7.21
C GLU A 100 -14.21 -8.74 6.57
N LEU A 101 -14.46 -8.54 5.27
CA LEU A 101 -14.12 -7.29 4.57
C LEU A 101 -14.87 -6.08 5.14
N ILE A 102 -16.18 -6.23 5.37
CA ILE A 102 -16.99 -5.16 5.94
C ILE A 102 -16.52 -4.85 7.37
N ASP A 103 -16.34 -5.87 8.19
CA ASP A 103 -15.96 -5.74 9.59
C ASP A 103 -14.53 -5.18 9.75
N GLY A 104 -13.63 -5.52 8.83
CA GLY A 104 -12.26 -4.98 8.79
C GLY A 104 -12.16 -3.54 8.29
N LEU A 105 -13.00 -3.16 7.33
CA LEU A 105 -12.97 -1.85 6.69
C LEU A 105 -13.81 -0.80 7.40
N MET A 106 -15.09 -1.11 7.70
CA MET A 106 -16.08 -0.12 8.12
C MET A 106 -15.73 0.63 9.41
N PRO A 107 -15.20 -0.02 10.47
CA PRO A 107 -14.87 0.68 11.72
C PRO A 107 -13.78 1.73 11.55
N ASN A 108 -13.00 1.65 10.49
CA ASN A 108 -11.83 2.47 10.22
C ASN A 108 -12.05 3.50 9.10
N LEU A 109 -13.24 3.52 8.50
CA LEU A 109 -13.60 4.44 7.45
C LEU A 109 -14.35 5.64 8.02
N THR A 110 -13.74 6.81 7.92
CA THR A 110 -14.43 8.08 8.13
C THR A 110 -14.65 8.75 6.78
N THR A 111 -15.89 8.96 6.40
CA THR A 111 -16.26 9.56 5.11
C THR A 111 -17.39 10.58 5.28
N ASN A 112 -17.43 11.53 4.40
CA ASN A 112 -18.54 12.49 4.26
C ASN A 112 -19.60 12.02 3.24
N LEU A 113 -19.46 10.80 2.69
CA LEU A 113 -20.46 10.23 1.79
C LEU A 113 -21.75 9.91 2.55
N THR A 114 -22.87 10.22 1.95
CA THR A 114 -24.18 9.80 2.44
C THR A 114 -24.40 8.28 2.20
N GLN A 115 -25.32 7.67 2.93
CA GLN A 115 -25.67 6.26 2.72
C GLN A 115 -26.09 5.97 1.25
N THR A 116 -26.80 6.92 0.62
CA THR A 116 -27.22 6.78 -0.78
C THR A 116 -26.02 6.78 -1.73
N GLU A 117 -25.02 7.60 -1.47
CA GLU A 117 -23.78 7.64 -2.28
C GLU A 117 -22.97 6.37 -2.07
N CYS A 118 -22.82 5.88 -0.84
CA CYS A 118 -22.19 4.60 -0.55
C CYS A 118 -22.88 3.45 -1.28
N TYR A 119 -24.21 3.42 -1.25
CA TYR A 119 -24.99 2.42 -1.97
C TYR A 119 -24.78 2.49 -3.49
N ARG A 120 -24.79 3.69 -4.08
CA ARG A 120 -24.48 3.87 -5.52
C ARG A 120 -23.07 3.40 -5.87
N LEU A 121 -22.08 3.70 -5.05
CA LEU A 121 -20.71 3.25 -5.26
C LEU A 121 -20.59 1.72 -5.16
N SER A 122 -21.30 1.09 -4.22
CA SER A 122 -21.29 -0.37 -4.10
C SER A 122 -21.86 -1.06 -5.34
N LEU A 123 -22.86 -0.47 -5.98
CA LEU A 123 -23.41 -0.98 -7.25
C LEU A 123 -22.41 -0.87 -8.42
N MET A 124 -21.44 0.05 -8.32
CA MET A 124 -20.38 0.21 -9.32
C MET A 124 -19.17 -0.70 -9.07
N ALA A 125 -19.02 -1.24 -7.88
CA ALA A 125 -17.87 -2.06 -7.49
C ALA A 125 -17.59 -3.24 -8.45
N PRO A 126 -18.59 -4.02 -8.93
CA PRO A 126 -18.35 -5.09 -9.90
C PRO A 126 -17.75 -4.61 -11.23
N LYS A 127 -18.04 -3.37 -11.63
CA LYS A 127 -17.46 -2.76 -12.81
C LYS A 127 -16.03 -2.24 -12.54
N ALA A 128 -15.78 -1.70 -11.36
CA ALA A 128 -14.48 -1.15 -11.00
C ALA A 128 -13.37 -2.23 -11.01
N VAL A 129 -13.68 -3.48 -10.68
CA VAL A 129 -12.72 -4.59 -10.71
C VAL A 129 -12.31 -5.02 -12.13
N THR A 130 -13.00 -4.55 -13.16
CA THR A 130 -12.62 -4.81 -14.56
C THR A 130 -11.66 -3.77 -15.12
N TYR A 131 -11.33 -2.72 -14.36
CA TYR A 131 -10.40 -1.68 -14.79
C TYR A 131 -8.96 -2.04 -14.45
N ASP A 132 -8.06 -1.73 -15.37
CA ASP A 132 -6.62 -1.79 -15.11
C ASP A 132 -6.21 -0.65 -14.18
N ILE A 133 -5.44 -1.00 -13.14
CA ILE A 133 -4.92 -0.02 -12.19
C ILE A 133 -3.54 0.41 -12.65
N ILE A 134 -3.44 1.64 -13.16
CA ILE A 134 -2.19 2.23 -13.57
C ILE A 134 -1.64 3.06 -12.40
N GLN A 135 -0.43 2.72 -11.95
CA GLN A 135 0.23 3.41 -10.86
C GLN A 135 1.32 4.33 -11.39
N ASN A 136 1.29 5.57 -10.97
CA ASN A 136 2.31 6.56 -11.30
C ASN A 136 2.76 7.29 -10.04
N SER A 137 3.99 7.77 -10.01
CA SER A 137 4.52 8.65 -8.95
C SER A 137 5.05 9.95 -9.53
N ILE A 138 4.82 11.04 -8.82
CA ILE A 138 5.37 12.35 -9.11
C ILE A 138 6.29 12.75 -7.93
N PRO A 139 7.51 13.22 -8.21
CA PRO A 139 8.14 13.37 -9.51
C PRO A 139 8.43 12.04 -10.22
N LEU A 140 8.41 12.04 -11.55
CA LEU A 140 8.81 10.90 -12.36
C LEU A 140 10.29 10.58 -12.14
N GLU A 141 10.64 9.31 -12.19
CA GLU A 141 12.02 8.87 -12.13
C GLU A 141 12.84 9.54 -13.25
N GLY A 142 14.03 10.01 -12.90
CA GLY A 142 14.91 10.75 -13.82
C GLY A 142 14.55 12.23 -14.03
N THR A 143 13.44 12.74 -13.46
CA THR A 143 13.04 14.15 -13.55
C THR A 143 13.32 14.95 -12.28
N TYR A 144 14.07 14.39 -11.36
CA TYR A 144 14.48 15.06 -10.13
C TYR A 144 15.89 14.64 -9.70
N LYS A 145 16.53 15.47 -8.91
CA LYS A 145 17.80 15.17 -8.24
C LYS A 145 17.81 15.75 -6.82
N ASP A 146 18.58 15.11 -5.96
CA ASP A 146 18.81 15.62 -4.61
C ASP A 146 19.62 16.91 -4.67
N ALA A 147 19.19 17.91 -3.93
CA ALA A 147 19.87 19.18 -3.80
C ALA A 147 19.83 19.70 -2.35
N THR A 148 20.74 20.60 -2.01
CA THR A 148 20.73 21.28 -0.71
C THR A 148 20.58 22.77 -0.93
N ILE A 149 19.45 23.33 -0.50
CA ILE A 149 19.18 24.76 -0.59
C ILE A 149 19.00 25.30 0.83
N ARG A 150 19.77 26.32 1.21
CA ARG A 150 19.74 26.94 2.55
C ARG A 150 19.88 25.93 3.70
N LYS A 151 20.77 24.94 3.54
CA LYS A 151 21.00 23.82 4.49
C LYS A 151 19.83 22.85 4.64
N MET A 152 18.83 22.91 3.80
CA MET A 152 17.72 21.95 3.74
C MET A 152 17.92 20.98 2.58
N ALA A 153 17.77 19.70 2.82
CA ALA A 153 17.69 18.71 1.77
C ALA A 153 16.37 18.89 1.01
N VAL A 154 16.45 19.05 -0.29
CA VAL A 154 15.32 19.30 -1.18
C VAL A 154 15.46 18.46 -2.45
N LEU A 155 14.37 18.27 -3.18
CA LEU A 155 14.39 17.74 -4.53
C LEU A 155 14.32 18.91 -5.53
N GLU A 156 15.28 18.97 -6.42
CA GLU A 156 15.19 19.84 -7.60
C GLU A 156 14.47 19.07 -8.70
N VAL A 157 13.26 19.51 -9.03
CA VAL A 157 12.33 18.78 -9.92
C VAL A 157 12.17 19.50 -11.25
N ASP A 158 12.18 18.76 -12.36
CA ASP A 158 11.74 19.25 -13.66
C ASP A 158 10.22 19.34 -13.70
N PHE A 159 9.68 20.50 -13.38
CA PHE A 159 8.23 20.75 -13.34
C PHE A 159 7.57 20.62 -14.70
N GLU A 160 8.23 20.98 -15.79
CA GLU A 160 7.63 20.93 -17.12
C GLU A 160 7.46 19.49 -17.61
N ALA A 161 8.44 18.62 -17.38
CA ALA A 161 8.34 17.20 -17.69
C ALA A 161 7.21 16.54 -16.89
N ASN A 162 7.12 16.83 -15.60
CA ASN A 162 6.08 16.27 -14.72
C ASN A 162 4.68 16.80 -15.06
N LYS A 163 4.54 18.09 -15.38
CA LYS A 163 3.28 18.68 -15.82
C LYS A 163 2.79 18.09 -17.13
N LYS A 164 3.70 17.92 -18.11
CA LYS A 164 3.37 17.29 -19.39
C LYS A 164 2.86 15.87 -19.17
N PHE A 165 3.55 15.07 -18.35
CA PHE A 165 3.11 13.72 -18.01
C PHE A 165 1.71 13.68 -17.39
N LEU A 166 1.42 14.58 -16.44
CA LEU A 166 0.09 14.67 -15.82
C LEU A 166 -0.99 15.02 -16.85
N GLN A 167 -0.70 15.97 -17.75
CA GLN A 167 -1.63 16.35 -18.80
C GLN A 167 -1.93 15.18 -19.75
N GLU A 168 -0.91 14.44 -20.17
CA GLU A 168 -1.06 13.32 -21.10
C GLU A 168 -1.75 12.10 -20.47
N ASN A 169 -1.53 11.83 -19.18
CA ASN A 169 -2.01 10.60 -18.54
C ASN A 169 -3.29 10.78 -17.71
N LEU A 170 -3.58 11.98 -17.21
CA LEU A 170 -4.77 12.23 -16.38
C LEU A 170 -5.86 13.02 -17.11
N TYR A 171 -5.49 13.95 -17.99
CA TYR A 171 -6.47 14.85 -18.60
C TYR A 171 -6.85 14.42 -20.02
N LEU A 172 -5.95 13.83 -20.79
CA LEU A 172 -6.28 13.34 -22.14
C LEU A 172 -7.09 12.04 -22.12
N SER A 173 -6.94 11.22 -21.08
CA SER A 173 -7.76 10.01 -20.94
C SER A 173 -9.22 10.27 -20.55
N LEU A 174 -9.56 11.48 -20.13
CA LEU A 174 -10.94 11.89 -19.79
C LEU A 174 -11.73 12.45 -20.98
N ILE A 175 -11.11 12.55 -22.16
CA ILE A 175 -11.74 13.16 -23.37
C ILE A 175 -12.16 12.07 -24.40
N HIS A 176 -12.03 10.80 -24.05
CA HIS A 176 -12.46 9.69 -24.92
C HIS A 176 -13.62 8.91 -24.35
#